data_f0a693e485c7c51eea1d736a96a25ce3
#
_entry.id   f0a693e485c7c51eea1d736a96a25ce3
#
_cell.length_a   1.000
_cell.length_b   1.000
_cell.length_c   1.000
_cell.angle_alpha   90.00
_cell.angle_beta   90.00
_cell.angle_gamma   90.00
#
_symmetry.space_group_name_H-M   'P 1'
#
loop_
_entity.id
_entity.type
_entity.pdbx_description
1 polymer ?
#
loop_
_entity_poly.entity_id
_entity_poly.type
_entity_poly.pdbx_seq_one_letter_code
_entity_poly.pdbx_strand_id
1 'polypeptide(L)'
;MAKTTEIAEQKANTALAIMSDLEQDAGMGFENMNQEDYALPFLRLLTSTSPEVGEMDGAMPGMVLNTVTGELYDGKKGIMVVPCAYIRQYIEWAPRGQGSGAPVHVYPATSDILSQTHREPGDNKDYLDNGNYIENTANHYVMVIDADGVPNPALIVMKSTQLKKSRKWNSMMQSVKMTGKNGLFTPPMYSQVYRLTTAAESNDKGKWYGWEIERVGAVESNDVYLSCKQFAQSVGAGDVKVKHEGADGAGAGNGSQPF
;
A
#
# COMPACT_ATOMS: atom_id res chain seq x y z
N MET A 1 -19.30 0.46 -47.80
CA MET A 1 -19.07 -0.62 -46.82
C MET A 1 -17.70 -1.30 -47.00
N ALA A 2 -17.19 -1.61 -48.19
CA ALA A 2 -15.89 -2.29 -48.36
C ALA A 2 -14.67 -1.54 -47.77
N LYS A 3 -14.55 -0.22 -47.99
CA LYS A 3 -13.41 0.57 -47.46
C LYS A 3 -13.32 0.59 -45.90
N THR A 4 -14.42 0.50 -45.21
CA THR A 4 -14.42 0.50 -43.72
C THR A 4 -13.93 -0.82 -43.18
N THR A 5 -14.21 -1.92 -43.88
CA THR A 5 -13.75 -3.27 -43.51
C THR A 5 -12.25 -3.43 -43.73
N GLU A 6 -11.72 -2.95 -44.88
CA GLU A 6 -10.28 -2.97 -45.16
C GLU A 6 -9.45 -2.16 -44.15
N ILE A 7 -9.93 -0.98 -43.73
CA ILE A 7 -9.24 -0.16 -42.73
C ILE A 7 -9.26 -0.86 -41.33
N ALA A 8 -10.34 -1.53 -41.00
CA ALA A 8 -10.44 -2.30 -39.73
C ALA A 8 -9.49 -3.49 -39.73
N GLU A 9 -9.42 -4.26 -40.81
CA GLU A 9 -8.50 -5.40 -40.96
C GLU A 9 -7.04 -4.94 -40.96
N GLN A 10 -6.71 -3.83 -41.61
CA GLN A 10 -5.35 -3.29 -41.64
C GLN A 10 -4.91 -2.81 -40.23
N LYS A 11 -5.82 -2.18 -39.46
CA LYS A 11 -5.54 -1.82 -38.03
C LYS A 11 -5.36 -3.04 -37.16
N ALA A 12 -6.16 -4.08 -37.33
CA ALA A 12 -6.04 -5.33 -36.56
C ALA A 12 -4.70 -6.03 -36.87
N ASN A 13 -4.30 -6.14 -38.14
CA ASN A 13 -3.03 -6.71 -38.53
C ASN A 13 -1.82 -5.93 -37.99
N THR A 14 -1.89 -4.61 -38.01
CA THR A 14 -0.84 -3.72 -37.45
C THR A 14 -0.75 -3.92 -35.93
N ALA A 15 -1.88 -4.01 -35.23
CA ALA A 15 -1.90 -4.24 -33.79
C ALA A 15 -1.30 -5.62 -33.41
N LEU A 16 -1.60 -6.67 -34.18
CA LEU A 16 -1.01 -8.00 -33.99
C LEU A 16 0.51 -8.02 -34.22
N ALA A 17 0.99 -7.29 -35.25
CA ALA A 17 2.42 -7.16 -35.51
C ALA A 17 3.13 -6.45 -34.36
N ILE A 18 2.57 -5.34 -33.89
CA ILE A 18 3.12 -4.60 -32.73
C ILE A 18 3.15 -5.48 -31.48
N MET A 19 2.10 -6.26 -31.20
CA MET A 19 2.08 -7.17 -30.06
C MET A 19 3.18 -8.23 -30.13
N SER A 20 3.44 -8.79 -31.32
CA SER A 20 4.54 -9.74 -31.53
C SER A 20 5.90 -9.11 -31.28
N ASP A 21 6.11 -7.87 -31.72
CA ASP A 21 7.37 -7.15 -31.50
C ASP A 21 7.54 -6.80 -30.01
N LEU A 22 6.46 -6.34 -29.32
CA LEU A 22 6.47 -6.09 -27.89
C LEU A 22 6.80 -7.34 -27.05
N GLU A 23 6.32 -8.51 -27.45
CA GLU A 23 6.67 -9.77 -26.79
C GLU A 23 8.16 -10.14 -26.98
N GLN A 24 8.73 -9.86 -28.17
CA GLN A 24 10.16 -10.09 -28.43
C GLN A 24 11.04 -9.10 -27.68
N ASP A 25 10.59 -7.88 -27.54
CA ASP A 25 11.32 -6.78 -26.88
C ASP A 25 11.02 -6.73 -25.38
N ALA A 26 10.33 -7.73 -24.82
CA ALA A 26 9.93 -7.75 -23.41
C ALA A 26 11.13 -7.56 -22.46
N GLY A 27 11.06 -6.55 -21.61
CA GLY A 27 12.11 -6.22 -20.65
C GLY A 27 13.24 -5.34 -21.18
N MET A 28 13.26 -5.00 -22.48
CA MET A 28 14.26 -4.07 -23.04
C MET A 28 14.16 -2.70 -22.38
N GLY A 29 15.33 -2.14 -22.03
CA GLY A 29 15.41 -0.86 -21.33
C GLY A 29 15.37 -0.96 -19.79
N PHE A 30 15.02 -2.13 -19.24
CA PHE A 30 14.99 -2.37 -17.78
C PHE A 30 16.19 -3.19 -17.28
N GLU A 31 17.14 -3.57 -18.14
CA GLU A 31 18.21 -4.52 -17.86
C GLU A 31 19.16 -4.05 -16.73
N ASN A 32 19.27 -2.74 -16.53
CA ASN A 32 20.12 -2.14 -15.51
C ASN A 32 19.36 -1.69 -14.27
N MET A 33 18.02 -1.88 -14.25
CA MET A 33 17.20 -1.51 -13.09
C MET A 33 17.20 -2.64 -12.06
N ASN A 34 17.31 -2.26 -10.80
CA ASN A 34 17.18 -3.15 -9.65
C ASN A 34 16.05 -2.68 -8.74
N GLN A 35 15.77 -3.41 -7.65
CA GLN A 35 14.65 -3.07 -6.75
C GLN A 35 14.78 -1.70 -6.09
N GLU A 36 15.97 -1.14 -5.98
CA GLU A 36 16.19 0.19 -5.38
C GLU A 36 15.77 1.33 -6.33
N ASP A 37 15.64 1.02 -7.63
CA ASP A 37 15.23 1.96 -8.67
C ASP A 37 13.69 2.06 -8.79
N TYR A 38 12.94 1.19 -8.09
CA TYR A 38 11.48 1.20 -8.07
C TYR A 38 10.95 1.76 -6.75
N ALA A 39 9.99 2.67 -6.84
CA ALA A 39 9.26 3.12 -5.67
C ALA A 39 8.08 2.16 -5.38
N LEU A 40 8.02 1.63 -4.16
CA LEU A 40 6.84 0.88 -3.73
C LEU A 40 5.69 1.89 -3.47
N PRO A 41 4.56 1.81 -4.20
CA PRO A 41 3.45 2.72 -3.98
C PRO A 41 2.78 2.48 -2.62
N PHE A 42 2.39 3.58 -1.98
CA PHE A 42 1.46 3.52 -0.86
C PHE A 42 0.02 3.57 -1.38
N LEU A 43 -0.83 2.75 -0.78
CA LEU A 43 -2.27 2.92 -0.90
C LEU A 43 -2.74 3.82 0.25
N ARG A 44 -2.84 5.11 -0.04
CA ARG A 44 -3.16 6.14 0.96
C ARG A 44 -4.65 6.44 0.97
N LEU A 45 -5.27 6.26 2.13
CA LEU A 45 -6.66 6.63 2.37
C LEU A 45 -6.77 8.15 2.48
N LEU A 46 -7.51 8.78 1.57
CA LEU A 46 -7.71 10.21 1.55
C LEU A 46 -8.72 10.66 2.64
N THR A 47 -8.36 11.72 3.32
CA THR A 47 -9.20 12.39 4.31
C THR A 47 -9.54 13.80 3.85
N SER A 48 -10.43 14.50 4.55
CA SER A 48 -10.77 15.90 4.24
C SER A 48 -9.59 16.88 4.36
N THR A 49 -8.51 16.47 5.03
CA THR A 49 -7.28 17.26 5.21
C THR A 49 -6.14 16.81 4.29
N SER A 50 -6.37 15.81 3.45
CA SER A 50 -5.38 15.36 2.45
C SER A 50 -5.25 16.44 1.37
N PRO A 51 -4.02 16.89 1.03
CA PRO A 51 -3.82 17.95 0.02
C PRO A 51 -4.44 17.64 -1.33
N GLU A 52 -4.39 16.37 -1.72
CA GLU A 52 -4.94 15.89 -2.99
C GLU A 52 -6.44 16.15 -3.12
N VAL A 53 -7.15 16.25 -1.97
CA VAL A 53 -8.56 16.62 -1.94
C VAL A 53 -8.69 18.13 -2.15
N GLY A 54 -8.70 18.57 -3.37
CA GLY A 54 -8.73 19.98 -3.77
C GLY A 54 -7.67 20.36 -4.81
N GLU A 55 -6.60 19.59 -4.90
CA GLU A 55 -5.54 19.80 -5.89
C GLU A 55 -5.61 18.80 -7.06
N MET A 56 -6.07 17.57 -6.78
CA MET A 56 -6.16 16.50 -7.77
C MET A 56 -7.60 16.31 -8.25
N ASP A 57 -7.81 16.35 -9.56
CA ASP A 57 -9.14 16.20 -10.15
C ASP A 57 -9.75 14.83 -9.77
N GLY A 58 -10.98 14.88 -9.28
CA GLY A 58 -11.73 13.70 -8.86
C GLY A 58 -11.36 13.14 -7.47
N ALA A 59 -10.34 13.68 -6.79
CA ALA A 59 -9.96 13.22 -5.46
C ALA A 59 -10.98 13.66 -4.39
N MET A 60 -11.51 12.70 -3.64
CA MET A 60 -12.48 12.93 -2.57
C MET A 60 -12.12 12.19 -1.29
N PRO A 61 -12.53 12.69 -0.12
CA PRO A 61 -12.36 11.97 1.14
C PRO A 61 -12.99 10.57 1.08
N GLY A 62 -12.27 9.57 1.55
CA GLY A 62 -12.70 8.18 1.52
C GLY A 62 -12.26 7.42 0.27
N MET A 63 -11.69 8.07 -0.72
CA MET A 63 -10.99 7.39 -1.81
C MET A 63 -9.60 6.91 -1.38
N VAL A 64 -9.04 6.00 -2.16
CA VAL A 64 -7.68 5.51 -1.95
C VAL A 64 -6.81 5.93 -3.12
N LEU A 65 -5.68 6.53 -2.81
CA LEU A 65 -4.69 7.00 -3.78
C LEU A 65 -3.51 6.04 -3.84
N ASN A 66 -3.12 5.64 -5.05
CA ASN A 66 -1.82 5.06 -5.31
C ASN A 66 -0.80 6.20 -5.49
N THR A 67 0.17 6.31 -4.59
CA THR A 67 1.09 7.45 -4.53
C THR A 67 2.12 7.51 -5.66
N VAL A 68 2.31 6.43 -6.41
CA VAL A 68 3.25 6.37 -7.54
C VAL A 68 2.53 6.61 -8.86
N THR A 69 1.40 5.94 -9.10
CA THR A 69 0.67 6.05 -10.37
C THR A 69 -0.30 7.23 -10.40
N GLY A 70 -0.67 7.79 -9.24
CA GLY A 70 -1.72 8.78 -9.12
C GLY A 70 -3.14 8.21 -9.29
N GLU A 71 -3.28 6.90 -9.41
CA GLU A 71 -4.58 6.26 -9.58
C GLU A 71 -5.44 6.42 -8.32
N LEU A 72 -6.70 6.79 -8.55
CA LEU A 72 -7.72 6.94 -7.50
C LEU A 72 -8.69 5.76 -7.54
N TYR A 73 -8.77 5.03 -6.44
CA TYR A 73 -9.76 3.95 -6.25
C TYR A 73 -10.97 4.46 -5.48
N ASP A 74 -12.16 4.12 -5.95
CA ASP A 74 -13.40 4.39 -5.22
C ASP A 74 -13.43 3.55 -3.94
N GLY A 75 -13.39 4.21 -2.79
CA GLY A 75 -13.37 3.54 -1.49
C GLY A 75 -14.61 2.70 -1.19
N LYS A 76 -15.76 3.00 -1.81
CA LYS A 76 -16.99 2.20 -1.62
C LYS A 76 -16.97 0.93 -2.47
N LYS A 77 -16.46 1.00 -3.71
CA LYS A 77 -16.24 -0.19 -4.54
C LYS A 77 -15.14 -1.06 -3.97
N GLY A 78 -14.12 -0.42 -3.39
CA GLY A 78 -12.97 -1.06 -2.79
C GLY A 78 -11.96 -1.55 -3.81
N ILE A 79 -10.86 -2.07 -3.28
CA ILE A 79 -9.75 -2.66 -4.02
C ILE A 79 -9.58 -4.12 -3.63
N MET A 80 -9.22 -4.94 -4.62
CA MET A 80 -8.90 -6.34 -4.40
C MET A 80 -7.42 -6.48 -4.12
N VAL A 81 -7.07 -7.10 -2.99
CA VAL A 81 -5.67 -7.27 -2.59
C VAL A 81 -5.38 -8.68 -2.10
N VAL A 82 -4.14 -9.09 -2.29
CA VAL A 82 -3.56 -10.30 -1.68
C VAL A 82 -2.48 -9.84 -0.70
N PRO A 83 -2.64 -10.07 0.62
CA PRO A 83 -1.60 -9.72 1.59
C PRO A 83 -0.40 -10.65 1.45
N CYS A 84 0.81 -10.08 1.38
CA CYS A 84 2.05 -10.83 1.12
C CYS A 84 2.97 -10.88 2.34
N ALA A 85 3.10 -9.75 3.06
CA ALA A 85 3.90 -9.69 4.29
C ALA A 85 3.31 -8.66 5.26
N TYR A 86 3.67 -8.79 6.52
CA TYR A 86 3.28 -7.87 7.60
C TYR A 86 4.49 -7.54 8.46
N ILE A 87 4.77 -6.23 8.61
CA ILE A 87 5.85 -5.75 9.47
C ILE A 87 5.30 -4.64 10.36
N ARG A 88 5.41 -4.83 11.68
CA ARG A 88 5.12 -3.78 12.66
C ARG A 88 6.41 -3.08 13.05
N GLN A 89 6.38 -1.74 13.08
CA GLN A 89 7.52 -0.90 13.42
C GLN A 89 7.07 0.25 14.33
N TYR A 90 8.03 0.80 15.06
CA TYR A 90 7.90 2.08 15.75
C TYR A 90 8.71 3.11 14.99
N ILE A 91 8.08 4.19 14.57
CA ILE A 91 8.72 5.25 13.78
C ILE A 91 8.86 6.47 14.65
N GLU A 92 10.07 6.99 14.80
CA GLU A 92 10.38 8.24 15.48
C GLU A 92 10.27 9.40 14.51
N TRP A 93 9.48 10.37 14.87
CA TRP A 93 9.25 11.59 14.11
C TRP A 93 9.70 12.81 14.89
N ALA A 94 10.31 13.77 14.21
CA ALA A 94 10.52 15.11 14.75
C ALA A 94 9.18 15.84 14.96
N PRO A 95 9.12 16.84 15.87
CA PRO A 95 7.95 17.69 16.04
C PRO A 95 7.54 18.34 14.72
N ARG A 96 6.25 18.64 14.59
CA ARG A 96 5.71 19.29 13.38
C ARG A 96 6.44 20.59 13.06
N GLY A 97 6.85 20.75 11.79
CA GLY A 97 7.61 21.91 11.35
C GLY A 97 9.09 21.87 11.73
N GLN A 98 9.55 20.82 12.36
CA GLN A 98 10.95 20.59 12.68
C GLN A 98 11.42 19.29 11.97
N GLY A 99 12.43 19.39 11.14
CA GLY A 99 12.98 18.24 10.42
C GLY A 99 12.62 18.21 8.93
N SER A 100 13.08 17.15 8.24
CA SER A 100 12.98 16.98 6.78
C SER A 100 11.66 16.34 6.31
N GLY A 101 10.75 15.97 7.23
CA GLY A 101 9.58 15.15 6.92
C GLY A 101 9.90 13.65 6.78
N ALA A 102 11.17 13.25 6.87
CA ALA A 102 11.57 11.86 6.94
C ALA A 102 11.60 11.36 8.39
N PRO A 103 11.48 10.04 8.64
CA PRO A 103 11.69 9.46 9.96
C PRO A 103 13.06 9.80 10.53
N VAL A 104 13.11 10.15 11.82
CA VAL A 104 14.38 10.29 12.56
C VAL A 104 15.00 8.92 12.78
N HIS A 105 14.18 7.95 13.18
CA HIS A 105 14.59 6.56 13.34
C HIS A 105 13.42 5.59 13.15
N VAL A 106 13.74 4.36 12.75
CA VAL A 106 12.77 3.26 12.61
C VAL A 106 13.20 2.10 13.49
N TYR A 107 12.40 1.78 14.49
CA TYR A 107 12.66 0.70 15.44
C TYR A 107 11.85 -0.56 15.08
N PRO A 108 12.41 -1.75 15.24
CA PRO A 108 11.65 -3.00 15.08
C PRO A 108 10.57 -3.13 16.17
N ALA A 109 9.56 -3.95 15.89
CA ALA A 109 8.46 -4.19 16.84
C ALA A 109 8.89 -4.80 18.19
N THR A 110 10.10 -5.36 18.24
CA THR A 110 10.73 -5.94 19.45
C THR A 110 11.46 -4.91 20.30
N SER A 111 11.58 -3.66 19.81
CA SER A 111 12.21 -2.58 20.58
C SER A 111 11.39 -2.22 21.81
N ASP A 112 12.09 -1.86 22.89
CA ASP A 112 11.52 -1.34 24.13
C ASP A 112 11.33 0.18 24.13
N ILE A 113 11.47 0.82 22.95
CA ILE A 113 11.42 2.28 22.81
C ILE A 113 10.20 2.92 23.47
N LEU A 114 9.05 2.23 23.48
CA LEU A 114 7.85 2.73 24.16
C LEU A 114 8.00 2.88 25.68
N SER A 115 8.93 2.17 26.31
CA SER A 115 9.22 2.33 27.74
C SER A 115 9.92 3.65 28.06
N GLN A 116 10.47 4.30 27.05
CA GLN A 116 11.17 5.58 27.13
C GLN A 116 10.28 6.77 26.77
N THR A 117 9.00 6.52 26.53
CA THR A 117 8.04 7.56 26.14
C THR A 117 7.12 7.93 27.28
N HIS A 118 6.60 9.15 27.21
CA HIS A 118 5.52 9.65 28.05
C HIS A 118 4.37 10.19 27.18
N ARG A 119 3.18 10.31 27.75
CA ARG A 119 2.02 10.90 27.08
C ARG A 119 1.66 12.22 27.70
N GLU A 120 1.39 13.22 26.86
CA GLU A 120 0.88 14.49 27.33
C GLU A 120 -0.66 14.50 27.34
N PRO A 121 -1.26 15.27 28.28
CA PRO A 121 -2.70 15.47 28.29
C PRO A 121 -3.16 16.14 26.99
N GLY A 122 -4.17 15.57 26.33
CA GLY A 122 -4.81 16.20 25.17
C GLY A 122 -4.49 15.56 23.81
N ASP A 123 -3.38 14.84 23.70
CA ASP A 123 -3.13 14.01 22.52
C ASP A 123 -2.81 12.56 22.90
N ASN A 124 -2.73 11.68 21.92
CA ASN A 124 -2.46 10.25 22.14
C ASN A 124 -1.10 9.86 21.57
N LYS A 125 -0.15 10.79 21.51
CA LYS A 125 1.20 10.53 21.03
C LYS A 125 2.09 10.07 22.18
N ASP A 126 3.03 9.21 21.86
CA ASP A 126 4.05 8.72 22.77
C ASP A 126 5.32 9.55 22.52
N TYR A 127 5.63 10.51 23.41
CA TYR A 127 6.75 11.47 23.28
C TYR A 127 8.01 10.96 23.96
N LEU A 128 9.15 11.24 23.34
CA LEU A 128 10.49 11.12 23.92
C LEU A 128 10.89 12.43 24.62
N ASP A 129 11.86 12.37 25.53
CA ASP A 129 12.37 13.56 26.25
C ASP A 129 13.00 14.62 25.33
N ASN A 130 13.43 14.22 24.12
CA ASN A 130 13.95 15.15 23.11
C ASN A 130 12.84 15.89 22.32
N GLY A 131 11.58 15.64 22.62
CA GLY A 131 10.41 16.24 21.95
C GLY A 131 9.95 15.47 20.71
N ASN A 132 10.69 14.48 20.23
CA ASN A 132 10.24 13.60 19.16
C ASN A 132 9.08 12.71 19.65
N TYR A 133 8.30 12.16 18.73
CA TYR A 133 7.24 11.21 19.09
C TYR A 133 7.37 9.88 18.32
N ILE A 134 6.90 8.84 18.98
CA ILE A 134 6.91 7.48 18.45
C ILE A 134 5.54 7.13 17.90
N GLU A 135 5.49 6.71 16.66
CA GLU A 135 4.28 6.24 15.99
C GLU A 135 4.35 4.73 15.77
N ASN A 136 3.40 4.00 16.37
CA ASN A 136 3.25 2.56 16.14
C ASN A 136 2.60 2.34 14.76
N THR A 137 3.31 1.66 13.87
CA THR A 137 2.96 1.53 12.47
C THR A 137 2.87 0.07 12.07
N ALA A 138 1.75 -0.31 11.48
CA ALA A 138 1.49 -1.63 10.92
C ALA A 138 1.56 -1.57 9.40
N ASN A 139 2.58 -2.16 8.80
CA ASN A 139 2.84 -2.18 7.38
C ASN A 139 2.33 -3.49 6.79
N HIS A 140 1.33 -3.41 5.92
CA HIS A 140 0.80 -4.52 5.14
C HIS A 140 1.30 -4.41 3.71
N TYR A 141 2.22 -5.27 3.32
CA TYR A 141 2.69 -5.41 1.95
C TYR A 141 1.70 -6.27 1.20
N VAL A 142 1.15 -5.75 0.12
CA VAL A 142 0.07 -6.39 -0.62
C VAL A 142 0.34 -6.39 -2.12
N MET A 143 -0.27 -7.31 -2.84
CA MET A 143 -0.48 -7.18 -4.29
C MET A 143 -1.91 -6.69 -4.52
N VAL A 144 -2.05 -5.57 -5.20
CA VAL A 144 -3.33 -5.09 -5.74
C VAL A 144 -3.62 -5.88 -7.01
N ILE A 145 -4.81 -6.46 -7.09
CA ILE A 145 -5.26 -7.14 -8.30
C ILE A 145 -6.08 -6.13 -9.11
N ASP A 146 -5.59 -5.77 -10.27
CA ASP A 146 -6.28 -4.84 -11.15
C ASP A 146 -7.46 -5.48 -11.89
N ALA A 147 -8.11 -4.73 -12.79
CA ALA A 147 -9.26 -5.18 -13.55
C ALA A 147 -8.94 -6.34 -14.51
N ASP A 148 -7.71 -6.44 -14.96
CA ASP A 148 -7.22 -7.49 -15.86
C ASP A 148 -6.66 -8.70 -15.10
N GLY A 149 -6.70 -8.67 -13.76
CA GLY A 149 -6.21 -9.73 -12.89
C GLY A 149 -4.70 -9.70 -12.66
N VAL A 150 -4.01 -8.60 -13.04
CA VAL A 150 -2.56 -8.46 -12.87
C VAL A 150 -2.23 -8.00 -11.45
N PRO A 151 -1.30 -8.69 -10.75
CA PRO A 151 -0.88 -8.33 -9.40
C PRO A 151 0.16 -7.21 -9.41
N ASN A 152 -0.13 -6.09 -8.75
CA ASN A 152 0.75 -4.93 -8.62
C ASN A 152 1.15 -4.71 -7.16
N PRO A 153 2.45 -4.61 -6.81
CA PRO A 153 2.89 -4.47 -5.43
C PRO A 153 2.51 -3.10 -4.86
N ALA A 154 2.10 -3.08 -3.59
CA ALA A 154 1.77 -1.86 -2.88
C ALA A 154 1.94 -2.04 -1.36
N LEU A 155 1.96 -0.91 -0.64
CA LEU A 155 2.03 -0.86 0.81
C LEU A 155 0.80 -0.15 1.39
N ILE A 156 0.16 -0.78 2.38
CA ILE A 156 -0.88 -0.17 3.20
C ILE A 156 -0.32 0.04 4.59
N VAL A 157 -0.25 1.31 5.00
CA VAL A 157 0.23 1.70 6.33
C VAL A 157 -0.97 1.97 7.23
N MET A 158 -1.08 1.21 8.29
CA MET A 158 -2.13 1.37 9.30
C MET A 158 -1.52 1.84 10.61
N LYS A 159 -1.99 2.99 11.10
CA LYS A 159 -1.52 3.64 12.32
C LYS A 159 -2.69 4.18 13.13
N SER A 160 -2.45 4.56 14.38
CA SER A 160 -3.47 5.17 15.26
C SER A 160 -4.76 4.33 15.30
N THR A 161 -5.90 4.89 14.94
CA THR A 161 -7.22 4.22 14.91
C THR A 161 -7.26 3.00 13.99
N GLN A 162 -6.45 2.99 12.92
CA GLN A 162 -6.39 1.89 11.97
C GLN A 162 -5.66 0.64 12.52
N LEU A 163 -4.88 0.75 13.59
CA LEU A 163 -4.24 -0.41 14.22
C LEU A 163 -5.24 -1.47 14.69
N LYS A 164 -6.45 -1.07 15.07
CA LYS A 164 -7.54 -2.01 15.39
C LYS A 164 -7.97 -2.80 14.15
N LYS A 165 -8.04 -2.16 12.99
CA LYS A 165 -8.38 -2.80 11.71
C LYS A 165 -7.27 -3.75 11.27
N SER A 166 -6.00 -3.33 11.39
CA SER A 166 -4.83 -4.17 11.13
C SER A 166 -4.86 -5.44 11.98
N ARG A 167 -5.08 -5.34 13.31
CA ARG A 167 -5.19 -6.52 14.18
C ARG A 167 -6.34 -7.44 13.79
N LYS A 168 -7.50 -6.90 13.42
CA LYS A 168 -8.64 -7.68 12.92
C LYS A 168 -8.23 -8.44 11.65
N TRP A 169 -7.58 -7.78 10.70
CA TRP A 169 -7.13 -8.40 9.46
C TRP A 169 -6.13 -9.54 9.72
N ASN A 170 -5.12 -9.30 10.56
CA ASN A 170 -4.16 -10.33 10.95
C ASN A 170 -4.85 -11.55 11.57
N SER A 171 -5.85 -11.34 12.45
CA SER A 171 -6.63 -12.43 13.03
C SER A 171 -7.46 -13.17 11.97
N MET A 172 -8.04 -12.47 11.00
CA MET A 172 -8.77 -13.10 9.89
C MET A 172 -7.83 -13.98 9.05
N MET A 173 -6.62 -13.51 8.72
CA MET A 173 -5.63 -14.30 7.98
C MET A 173 -5.21 -15.54 8.75
N GLN A 174 -4.90 -15.39 10.04
CA GLN A 174 -4.48 -16.48 10.91
C GLN A 174 -5.58 -17.54 11.15
N SER A 175 -6.85 -17.14 11.06
CA SER A 175 -7.99 -18.04 11.25
C SER A 175 -8.25 -18.98 10.07
N VAL A 176 -7.67 -18.70 8.89
CA VAL A 176 -7.83 -19.57 7.72
C VAL A 176 -7.13 -20.90 7.98
N LYS A 177 -7.85 -22.00 7.80
CA LYS A 177 -7.33 -23.36 7.91
C LYS A 177 -7.63 -24.12 6.64
N MET A 178 -6.66 -24.91 6.23
CA MET A 178 -6.77 -25.82 5.08
C MET A 178 -6.37 -27.22 5.50
N THR A 179 -6.94 -28.22 4.83
CA THR A 179 -6.57 -29.63 5.07
C THR A 179 -5.54 -30.05 4.02
N GLY A 180 -4.38 -30.46 4.45
CA GLY A 180 -3.33 -31.03 3.61
C GLY A 180 -3.10 -32.51 3.91
N LYS A 181 -2.06 -33.07 3.32
CA LYS A 181 -1.67 -34.49 3.51
C LYS A 181 -1.36 -34.82 4.98
N ASN A 182 -0.84 -33.84 5.73
CA ASN A 182 -0.41 -34.00 7.13
C ASN A 182 -1.43 -33.42 8.12
N GLY A 183 -2.68 -33.19 7.73
CA GLY A 183 -3.73 -32.63 8.56
C GLY A 183 -4.00 -31.13 8.33
N LEU A 184 -4.57 -30.47 9.34
CA LEU A 184 -4.90 -29.04 9.28
C LEU A 184 -3.63 -28.18 9.36
N PHE A 185 -3.55 -27.18 8.49
CA PHE A 185 -2.49 -26.18 8.53
C PHE A 185 -3.03 -24.77 8.26
N THR A 186 -2.29 -23.75 8.68
CA THR A 186 -2.55 -22.37 8.34
C THR A 186 -1.80 -22.07 7.04
N PRO A 187 -2.50 -21.75 5.93
CA PRO A 187 -1.83 -21.43 4.68
C PRO A 187 -1.10 -20.07 4.80
N PRO A 188 -0.15 -19.77 3.90
CA PRO A 188 0.51 -18.47 3.88
C PRO A 188 -0.51 -17.36 3.62
N MET A 189 -0.24 -16.14 4.13
CA MET A 189 -1.18 -15.03 4.00
C MET A 189 -1.53 -14.69 2.55
N TYR A 190 -0.61 -14.92 1.62
CA TYR A 190 -0.81 -14.72 0.18
C TYR A 190 -1.64 -15.81 -0.50
N SER A 191 -2.29 -16.67 0.25
CA SER A 191 -3.24 -17.67 -0.27
C SER A 191 -4.66 -17.17 -0.43
N GLN A 192 -4.97 -15.96 0.08
CA GLN A 192 -6.33 -15.43 0.13
C GLN A 192 -6.42 -14.03 -0.45
N VAL A 193 -7.53 -13.77 -1.13
CA VAL A 193 -7.90 -12.46 -1.66
C VAL A 193 -8.82 -11.75 -0.67
N TYR A 194 -8.57 -10.46 -0.46
CA TYR A 194 -9.40 -9.58 0.36
C TYR A 194 -9.89 -8.39 -0.45
N ARG A 195 -11.11 -7.95 -0.15
CA ARG A 195 -11.62 -6.65 -0.60
C ARG A 195 -11.44 -5.63 0.52
N LEU A 196 -10.80 -4.53 0.21
CA LEU A 196 -10.65 -3.40 1.11
C LEU A 196 -11.54 -2.28 0.63
N THR A 197 -12.50 -1.89 1.46
CA THR A 197 -13.36 -0.72 1.27
C THR A 197 -13.06 0.32 2.33
N THR A 198 -13.65 1.49 2.22
CA THR A 198 -13.51 2.55 3.20
C THR A 198 -14.87 2.96 3.76
N ALA A 199 -14.91 3.24 5.06
CA ALA A 199 -16.09 3.70 5.77
C ALA A 199 -15.81 4.98 6.55
N ALA A 200 -16.79 5.89 6.58
CA ALA A 200 -16.73 7.06 7.42
C ALA A 200 -16.87 6.65 8.90
N GLU A 201 -15.96 7.12 9.71
CA GLU A 201 -15.92 6.90 11.16
C GLU A 201 -15.91 8.26 11.88
N SER A 202 -16.41 8.31 13.09
CA SER A 202 -16.42 9.53 13.91
C SER A 202 -16.34 9.21 15.39
N ASN A 203 -15.81 10.18 16.15
CA ASN A 203 -15.91 10.24 17.60
C ASN A 203 -15.98 11.71 18.03
N ASP A 204 -15.91 11.96 19.32
CA ASP A 204 -15.97 13.33 19.91
C ASP A 204 -14.81 14.24 19.43
N LYS A 205 -13.73 13.68 18.89
CA LYS A 205 -12.54 14.41 18.39
C LYS A 205 -12.61 14.72 16.90
N GLY A 206 -13.53 14.11 16.13
CA GLY A 206 -13.66 14.40 14.70
C GLY A 206 -14.19 13.24 13.85
N LYS A 207 -14.10 13.46 12.54
CA LYS A 207 -14.54 12.51 11.52
C LYS A 207 -13.34 12.12 10.66
N TRP A 208 -13.26 10.84 10.30
CA TRP A 208 -12.24 10.31 9.40
C TRP A 208 -12.81 9.15 8.58
N TYR A 209 -12.00 8.61 7.70
CA TYR A 209 -12.31 7.36 7.02
C TYR A 209 -11.41 6.24 7.54
N GLY A 210 -11.96 5.03 7.67
CA GLY A 210 -11.26 3.83 8.10
C GLY A 210 -11.40 2.70 7.08
N TRP A 211 -10.45 1.78 7.09
CA TRP A 211 -10.51 0.57 6.29
C TRP A 211 -11.58 -0.39 6.81
N GLU A 212 -12.36 -0.95 5.89
CA GLU A 212 -13.16 -2.15 6.11
C GLU A 212 -12.59 -3.29 5.25
N ILE A 213 -12.49 -4.47 5.84
CA ILE A 213 -11.76 -5.59 5.26
C ILE A 213 -12.67 -6.80 5.24
N GLU A 214 -12.83 -7.38 4.05
CA GLU A 214 -13.63 -8.57 3.80
C GLU A 214 -12.77 -9.63 3.08
N ARG A 215 -12.82 -10.89 3.53
CA ARG A 215 -12.22 -12.00 2.81
C ARG A 215 -13.12 -12.40 1.65
N VAL A 216 -12.57 -12.44 0.44
CA VAL A 216 -13.32 -12.81 -0.78
C VAL A 216 -13.21 -14.30 -1.06
N GLY A 217 -11.99 -14.85 -1.01
CA GLY A 217 -11.77 -16.26 -1.33
C GLY A 217 -10.30 -16.62 -1.40
N ALA A 218 -10.00 -17.79 -1.94
CA ALA A 218 -8.64 -18.22 -2.22
C ALA A 218 -8.12 -17.52 -3.49
N VAL A 219 -6.78 -17.40 -3.60
CA VAL A 219 -6.13 -17.06 -4.87
C VAL A 219 -6.26 -18.25 -5.82
N GLU A 220 -6.87 -18.03 -6.98
CA GLU A 220 -7.16 -19.08 -7.96
C GLU A 220 -6.13 -19.14 -9.10
N SER A 221 -5.50 -17.99 -9.42
CA SER A 221 -4.46 -17.92 -10.46
C SER A 221 -3.10 -18.34 -9.91
N ASN A 222 -2.44 -19.27 -10.60
CA ASN A 222 -1.09 -19.69 -10.26
C ASN A 222 -0.08 -18.55 -10.42
N ASP A 223 -0.23 -17.70 -11.43
CA ASP A 223 0.69 -16.59 -11.69
C ASP A 223 0.58 -15.51 -10.61
N VAL A 224 -0.64 -15.19 -10.19
CA VAL A 224 -0.88 -14.30 -9.04
C VAL A 224 -0.27 -14.90 -7.77
N TYR A 225 -0.46 -16.20 -7.51
CA TYR A 225 0.13 -16.87 -6.35
C TYR A 225 1.66 -16.78 -6.34
N LEU A 226 2.30 -17.08 -7.48
CA LEU A 226 3.76 -17.05 -7.60
C LEU A 226 4.31 -15.63 -7.44
N SER A 227 3.67 -14.62 -8.05
CA SER A 227 4.03 -13.22 -7.89
C SER A 227 3.93 -12.76 -6.44
N CYS A 228 2.83 -13.12 -5.76
CA CYS A 228 2.65 -12.81 -4.33
C CYS A 228 3.69 -13.49 -3.45
N LYS A 229 4.03 -14.75 -3.73
CA LYS A 229 5.06 -15.51 -3.03
C LYS A 229 6.45 -14.86 -3.19
N GLN A 230 6.80 -14.49 -4.42
CA GLN A 230 8.08 -13.81 -4.71
C GLN A 230 8.17 -12.48 -3.98
N PHE A 231 7.12 -11.66 -4.03
CA PHE A 231 7.08 -10.39 -3.30
C PHE A 231 7.20 -10.58 -1.79
N ALA A 232 6.51 -11.58 -1.22
CA ALA A 232 6.64 -11.91 0.19
C ALA A 232 8.08 -12.31 0.57
N GLN A 233 8.77 -13.04 -0.29
CA GLN A 233 10.17 -13.42 -0.11
C GLN A 233 11.10 -12.20 -0.16
N SER A 234 10.93 -11.29 -1.13
CA SER A 234 11.72 -10.06 -1.24
C SER A 234 11.53 -9.14 -0.03
N VAL A 235 10.30 -9.01 0.49
CA VAL A 235 10.05 -8.27 1.74
C VAL A 235 10.73 -8.94 2.92
N GLY A 236 10.66 -10.27 3.02
CA GLY A 236 11.29 -11.04 4.09
C GLY A 236 12.82 -11.00 4.05
N ALA A 237 13.44 -10.88 2.88
CA ALA A 237 14.87 -10.71 2.68
C ALA A 237 15.36 -9.27 2.99
N GLY A 238 14.43 -8.29 3.08
CA GLY A 238 14.77 -6.88 3.29
C GLY A 238 15.14 -6.14 2.01
N ASP A 239 14.87 -6.75 0.85
CA ASP A 239 15.17 -6.14 -0.45
C ASP A 239 14.21 -4.98 -0.78
N VAL A 240 13.01 -4.98 -0.19
CA VAL A 240 12.00 -3.94 -0.41
C VAL A 240 12.21 -2.80 0.56
N LYS A 241 12.72 -1.68 0.05
CA LYS A 241 12.91 -0.46 0.85
C LYS A 241 11.66 0.41 0.82
N VAL A 242 11.24 0.89 2.00
CA VAL A 242 10.10 1.79 2.15
C VAL A 242 10.60 3.16 2.54
N LYS A 243 10.23 4.18 1.76
CA LYS A 243 10.41 5.58 2.14
C LYS A 243 9.15 6.04 2.86
N HIS A 244 9.19 6.06 4.20
CA HIS A 244 8.09 6.61 4.99
C HIS A 244 8.10 8.14 4.89
N GLU A 245 6.94 8.71 4.57
CA GLU A 245 6.71 10.15 4.63
C GLU A 245 5.88 10.47 5.87
N GLY A 246 6.25 11.52 6.60
CA GLY A 246 5.46 12.02 7.72
C GLY A 246 4.10 12.55 7.27
N ALA A 247 3.12 12.54 8.15
CA ALA A 247 1.80 13.12 7.90
C ALA A 247 1.87 14.62 7.50
N ASP A 248 3.00 15.27 7.76
CA ASP A 248 3.26 16.67 7.45
C ASP A 248 4.04 16.90 6.14
N GLY A 249 4.55 15.83 5.50
CA GLY A 249 5.28 15.90 4.22
C GLY A 249 4.41 16.21 2.99
N ALA A 250 3.11 16.18 3.16
CA ALA A 250 2.15 16.53 2.11
C ALA A 250 1.95 18.05 1.91
N GLY A 251 2.77 18.90 2.54
CA GLY A 251 2.58 20.35 2.49
C GLY A 251 3.81 21.21 2.25
N ALA A 252 4.96 20.61 1.86
CA ALA A 252 6.16 21.39 1.57
C ALA A 252 6.65 21.17 0.13
N GLY A 253 5.76 21.39 -0.82
CA GLY A 253 6.13 21.66 -2.19
C GLY A 253 6.28 23.14 -2.41
N ASN A 254 7.38 23.73 -2.00
CA ASN A 254 7.80 24.99 -2.60
C ASN A 254 9.31 25.21 -2.47
N GLY A 255 9.93 25.37 -3.58
CA GLY A 255 11.09 26.24 -3.67
C GLY A 255 12.39 25.57 -4.08
N SER A 256 12.71 25.82 -5.30
CA SER A 256 14.06 25.96 -5.87
C SER A 256 14.63 24.73 -6.58
N GLN A 257 14.41 24.75 -7.86
CA GLN A 257 15.44 24.30 -8.79
C GLN A 257 16.78 24.98 -8.52
N PRO A 258 17.88 24.28 -8.74
CA PRO A 258 18.71 24.77 -9.84
C PRO A 258 19.27 23.66 -10.73
N PHE A 259 19.14 23.91 -12.02
CA PHE A 259 19.93 23.46 -13.19
C PHE A 259 20.15 21.96 -13.42
#